data_67a7c1467092ec5c5e7bd1a2d4414062
#
_entry.id   67a7c1467092ec5c5e7bd1a2d4414062
#
_cell.length_a   1.000
_cell.length_b   1.000
_cell.length_c   1.000
_cell.angle_alpha   90.00
_cell.angle_beta   90.00
_cell.angle_gamma   90.00
#
_symmetry.space_group_name_H-M   'P 1'
#
loop_
_entity.id
_entity.type
_entity.pdbx_description
1 polymer ?
#
loop_
_entity_poly.entity_id
_entity_poly.type
_entity_poly.pdbx_seq_one_letter_code
_entity_poly.pdbx_strand_id
1 'polypeptide(L)'
;MIDIIQNILVQISDFLWSYIIITVLICCAVFFTWRTRFVQFRLIKEMVRLLLHPDKVQPEEIGHDELSMEVKVDGEMKHISSFQAFVVALASRIGTGNLAGVATAISIGGPGAVFWMWMLALLGSASAFIESTLAQLYKRKGKTSFFGGPAYYMKYGLGKGWMGILFAVLMIITFG
;
A
#
# COMPACT_ATOMS: atom_id res chain seq x y z
N MET A 1 29.09 8.42 -25.71
CA MET A 1 29.22 7.62 -24.45
C MET A 1 27.93 7.73 -23.62
N ILE A 2 27.42 8.92 -23.37
CA ILE A 2 26.16 9.14 -22.62
C ILE A 2 24.99 8.44 -23.31
N ASP A 3 24.86 8.54 -24.63
CA ASP A 3 23.77 7.92 -25.41
C ASP A 3 23.78 6.39 -25.32
N ILE A 4 24.96 5.78 -25.27
CA ILE A 4 25.08 4.32 -25.13
C ILE A 4 24.62 3.87 -23.75
N ILE A 5 25.02 4.60 -22.70
CA ILE A 5 24.60 4.30 -21.31
C ILE A 5 23.09 4.48 -21.18
N GLN A 6 22.54 5.55 -21.76
CA GLN A 6 21.11 5.82 -21.74
C GLN A 6 20.30 4.73 -22.45
N ASN A 7 20.73 4.28 -23.63
CA ASN A 7 20.09 3.18 -24.33
C ASN A 7 20.13 1.86 -23.55
N ILE A 8 21.23 1.54 -22.89
CA ILE A 8 21.36 0.34 -22.06
C ILE A 8 20.42 0.44 -20.87
N LEU A 9 20.35 1.59 -20.19
CA LEU A 9 19.45 1.80 -19.05
C LEU A 9 17.98 1.67 -19.45
N VAL A 10 17.59 2.23 -20.60
CA VAL A 10 16.22 2.11 -21.14
C VAL A 10 15.89 0.66 -21.43
N GLN A 11 16.75 -0.07 -22.12
CA GLN A 11 16.51 -1.50 -22.42
C GLN A 11 16.38 -2.36 -21.16
N ILE A 12 17.23 -2.12 -20.16
CA ILE A 12 17.15 -2.81 -18.86
C ILE A 12 15.84 -2.46 -18.16
N SER A 13 15.47 -1.19 -18.14
CA SER A 13 14.21 -0.73 -17.54
C SER A 13 13.00 -1.38 -18.22
N ASP A 14 12.95 -1.36 -19.55
CA ASP A 14 11.84 -1.94 -20.32
C ASP A 14 11.72 -3.45 -20.11
N PHE A 15 12.84 -4.16 -20.06
CA PHE A 15 12.87 -5.59 -19.75
C PHE A 15 12.36 -5.88 -18.33
N LEU A 16 12.84 -5.12 -17.35
CA LEU A 16 12.40 -5.27 -15.95
C LEU A 16 10.90 -5.00 -15.79
N TRP A 17 10.41 -3.91 -16.38
CA TRP A 17 9.00 -3.53 -16.28
C TRP A 17 8.08 -4.48 -17.03
N SER A 18 8.42 -4.81 -18.28
CA SER A 18 7.54 -5.59 -19.15
C SER A 18 7.44 -7.07 -18.75
N TYR A 19 8.53 -7.67 -18.28
CA TYR A 19 8.55 -9.11 -18.03
C TYR A 19 8.64 -9.45 -16.55
N ILE A 20 9.58 -8.88 -15.83
CA ILE A 20 9.85 -9.31 -14.46
C ILE A 20 8.82 -8.76 -13.49
N ILE A 21 8.61 -7.45 -13.48
CA ILE A 21 7.73 -6.80 -12.49
C ILE A 21 6.29 -7.22 -12.71
N ILE A 22 5.80 -7.20 -13.94
CA ILE A 22 4.41 -7.60 -14.24
C ILE A 22 4.18 -9.07 -13.85
N THR A 23 5.09 -9.97 -14.21
CA THR A 23 4.97 -11.40 -13.88
C THR A 23 4.97 -11.62 -12.37
N VAL A 24 5.90 -10.99 -11.64
CA VAL A 24 5.96 -11.09 -10.18
C VAL A 24 4.69 -10.53 -9.53
N LEU A 25 4.21 -9.37 -9.98
CA LEU A 25 2.98 -8.77 -9.45
C LEU A 25 1.77 -9.67 -9.64
N ILE A 26 1.59 -10.24 -10.84
CA ILE A 26 0.47 -11.15 -11.12
C ILE A 26 0.61 -12.43 -10.28
N CYS A 27 1.78 -13.03 -10.22
CA CYS A 27 2.02 -14.23 -9.41
C CYS A 27 1.74 -13.97 -7.92
N CYS A 28 2.25 -12.87 -7.37
CA CYS A 28 1.98 -12.48 -5.99
C CYS A 28 0.49 -12.19 -5.75
N ALA A 29 -0.17 -11.48 -6.66
CA ALA A 29 -1.59 -11.16 -6.55
C ALA A 29 -2.46 -12.43 -6.56
N VAL A 30 -2.20 -13.37 -7.46
CA VAL A 30 -2.91 -14.65 -7.52
C VAL A 30 -2.62 -15.49 -6.28
N PHE A 31 -1.35 -15.61 -5.89
CA PHE A 31 -0.96 -16.34 -4.69
C PHE A 31 -1.64 -15.78 -3.43
N PHE A 32 -1.60 -14.48 -3.22
CA PHE A 32 -2.22 -13.85 -2.06
C PHE A 32 -3.74 -13.93 -2.10
N THR A 33 -4.37 -13.74 -3.26
CA THR A 33 -5.82 -13.90 -3.42
C THR A 33 -6.25 -15.31 -3.01
N TRP A 34 -5.55 -16.33 -3.45
CA TRP A 34 -5.84 -17.71 -3.07
C TRP A 34 -5.56 -17.97 -1.59
N ARG A 35 -4.40 -17.54 -1.09
CA ARG A 35 -3.99 -17.75 0.31
C ARG A 35 -4.89 -17.05 1.32
N THR A 36 -5.44 -15.89 0.97
CA THR A 36 -6.38 -15.13 1.81
C THR A 36 -7.85 -15.51 1.58
N ARG A 37 -8.11 -16.55 0.76
CA ARG A 37 -9.46 -17.01 0.43
C ARG A 37 -10.35 -15.89 -0.09
N PHE A 38 -9.88 -15.15 -1.09
CA PHE A 38 -10.61 -14.06 -1.72
C PHE A 38 -11.08 -12.99 -0.73
N VAL A 39 -10.16 -12.53 0.12
CA VAL A 39 -10.41 -11.52 1.16
C VAL A 39 -11.09 -10.27 0.61
N GLN A 40 -10.73 -9.85 -0.60
CA GLN A 40 -11.28 -8.68 -1.28
C GLN A 40 -12.81 -8.74 -1.46
N PHE A 41 -13.39 -9.93 -1.61
CA PHE A 41 -14.84 -10.10 -1.71
C PHE A 41 -15.49 -10.39 -0.36
N ARG A 42 -14.84 -11.18 0.47
CA ARG A 42 -15.38 -11.64 1.76
C ARG A 42 -15.54 -10.51 2.77
N LEU A 43 -14.61 -9.55 2.78
CA LEU A 43 -14.61 -8.47 3.75
C LEU A 43 -15.26 -7.17 3.24
N ILE A 44 -15.78 -7.10 2.02
CA ILE A 44 -16.47 -5.90 1.50
C ILE A 44 -17.59 -5.44 2.44
N LYS A 45 -18.40 -6.37 2.90
CA LYS A 45 -19.53 -6.05 3.80
C LYS A 45 -19.04 -5.42 5.11
N GLU A 46 -17.99 -5.99 5.71
CA GLU A 46 -17.41 -5.44 6.95
C GLU A 46 -16.71 -4.09 6.70
N MET A 47 -16.02 -3.93 5.59
CA MET A 47 -15.42 -2.65 5.21
C MET A 47 -16.46 -1.54 5.09
N VAL A 48 -17.56 -1.81 4.38
CA VAL A 48 -18.67 -0.83 4.23
C VAL A 48 -19.32 -0.57 5.57
N ARG A 49 -19.53 -1.58 6.41
CA ARG A 49 -20.09 -1.42 7.75
C ARG A 49 -19.23 -0.53 8.64
N LEU A 50 -17.90 -0.74 8.65
CA LEU A 50 -16.96 0.06 9.43
C LEU A 50 -16.87 1.52 8.96
N LEU A 51 -17.06 1.76 7.66
CA LEU A 51 -17.07 3.11 7.11
C LEU A 51 -18.37 3.87 7.43
N LEU A 52 -19.51 3.19 7.37
CA LEU A 52 -20.82 3.81 7.57
C LEU A 52 -21.22 3.91 9.05
N HIS A 53 -20.72 3.02 9.91
CA HIS A 53 -21.08 2.97 11.34
C HIS A 53 -19.80 2.88 12.20
N PRO A 54 -18.99 3.93 12.27
CA PRO A 54 -17.75 3.94 13.04
C PRO A 54 -17.99 3.78 14.57
N ASP A 55 -19.15 4.21 15.07
CA ASP A 55 -19.46 4.26 16.51
C ASP A 55 -19.85 2.90 17.12
N LYS A 56 -20.00 1.84 16.30
CA LYS A 56 -20.40 0.49 16.77
C LYS A 56 -19.22 -0.47 16.99
N VAL A 57 -18.02 -0.04 16.71
CA VAL A 57 -16.81 -0.78 17.02
C VAL A 57 -16.45 -0.48 18.48
N GLN A 58 -16.93 -1.31 19.40
CA GLN A 58 -16.57 -1.18 20.81
C GLN A 58 -15.06 -1.44 20.95
N PRO A 59 -14.32 -0.56 21.64
CA PRO A 59 -12.90 -0.74 21.89
C PRO A 59 -12.54 -1.94 22.78
N GLU A 60 -13.54 -2.57 23.36
CA GLU A 60 -13.36 -3.63 24.37
C GLU A 60 -12.80 -4.94 23.85
N GLU A 61 -12.91 -5.24 22.54
CA GLU A 61 -12.40 -6.50 21.98
C GLU A 61 -10.99 -6.41 21.39
N ILE A 62 -10.46 -5.21 21.26
CA ILE A 62 -9.11 -4.99 20.72
C ILE A 62 -8.37 -4.22 21.79
N GLY A 63 -7.38 -4.87 22.40
CA GLY A 63 -6.60 -4.33 23.51
C GLY A 63 -6.39 -2.81 23.44
N HIS A 64 -6.76 -2.14 24.52
CA HIS A 64 -6.92 -0.67 24.64
C HIS A 64 -5.75 0.21 24.13
N ASP A 65 -4.60 -0.38 23.75
CA ASP A 65 -3.38 0.35 23.42
C ASP A 65 -2.98 0.32 21.94
N GLU A 66 -3.62 -0.48 21.07
CA GLU A 66 -3.02 -0.77 19.77
C GLU A 66 -3.73 -0.19 18.54
N LEU A 67 -4.99 0.23 18.62
CA LEU A 67 -5.77 0.59 17.42
C LEU A 67 -6.18 2.06 17.29
N SER A 68 -5.85 2.91 18.23
CA SER A 68 -6.15 4.34 18.11
C SER A 68 -5.08 5.05 17.28
N MET A 69 -5.44 5.50 16.08
CA MET A 69 -4.69 6.55 15.41
C MET A 69 -4.90 7.86 16.16
N GLU A 70 -3.95 8.20 17.01
CA GLU A 70 -3.91 9.50 17.68
C GLU A 70 -3.13 10.48 16.79
N VAL A 71 -3.80 11.51 16.32
CA VAL A 71 -3.16 12.64 15.64
C VAL A 71 -3.14 13.82 16.60
N LYS A 72 -1.95 14.39 16.83
CA LYS A 72 -1.78 15.60 17.60
C LYS A 72 -2.25 16.79 16.77
N VAL A 73 -3.42 17.34 17.11
CA VAL A 73 -3.88 18.63 16.60
C VAL A 73 -3.95 19.56 17.80
N ASP A 74 -3.23 20.70 17.76
CA ASP A 74 -3.20 21.75 18.81
C ASP A 74 -2.84 21.24 20.23
N GLY A 75 -2.01 20.20 20.33
CA GLY A 75 -1.52 19.69 21.61
C GLY A 75 -2.42 18.68 22.31
N GLU A 76 -3.63 18.44 21.84
CA GLU A 76 -4.55 17.41 22.33
C GLU A 76 -4.50 16.15 21.48
N MET A 77 -4.54 14.98 22.12
CA MET A 77 -4.64 13.68 21.47
C MET A 77 -6.07 13.43 21.03
N LYS A 78 -6.38 13.59 19.74
CA LYS A 78 -7.71 13.40 19.19
C LYS A 78 -7.79 12.07 18.43
N HIS A 79 -8.77 11.27 18.79
CA HIS A 79 -9.07 10.05 18.06
C HIS A 79 -9.66 10.36 16.68
N ILE A 80 -9.11 9.76 15.64
CA ILE A 80 -9.58 9.90 14.26
C ILE A 80 -10.62 8.81 14.01
N SER A 81 -11.79 9.20 13.47
CA SER A 81 -12.80 8.21 13.06
C SER A 81 -12.31 7.35 11.89
N SER A 82 -12.86 6.13 11.76
CA SER A 82 -12.54 5.22 10.65
C SER A 82 -12.72 5.86 9.28
N PHE A 83 -13.75 6.70 9.12
CA PHE A 83 -14.01 7.43 7.89
C PHE A 83 -12.92 8.50 7.62
N GLN A 84 -12.54 9.27 8.64
CA GLN A 84 -11.44 10.25 8.50
C GLN A 84 -10.12 9.57 8.15
N ALA A 85 -9.78 8.45 8.81
CA ALA A 85 -8.60 7.68 8.48
C ALA A 85 -8.62 7.16 7.03
N PHE A 86 -9.77 6.70 6.56
CA PHE A 86 -9.97 6.27 5.17
C PHE A 86 -9.75 7.43 4.19
N VAL A 87 -10.35 8.60 4.43
CA VAL A 87 -10.20 9.78 3.56
C VAL A 87 -8.75 10.24 3.50
N VAL A 88 -8.04 10.29 4.63
CA VAL A 88 -6.61 10.64 4.68
C VAL A 88 -5.77 9.63 3.91
N ALA A 89 -6.02 8.33 4.10
CA ALA A 89 -5.31 7.28 3.38
C ALA A 89 -5.59 7.32 1.86
N LEU A 90 -6.80 7.66 1.45
CA LEU A 90 -7.16 7.84 0.05
C LEU A 90 -6.45 9.07 -0.54
N ALA A 91 -6.53 10.22 0.14
CA ALA A 91 -5.90 11.46 -0.30
C ALA A 91 -4.37 11.31 -0.45
N SER A 92 -3.71 10.59 0.46
CA SER A 92 -2.26 10.36 0.39
C SER A 92 -1.82 9.48 -0.79
N ARG A 93 -2.74 8.69 -1.36
CA ARG A 93 -2.48 7.82 -2.52
C ARG A 93 -2.83 8.46 -3.87
N ILE A 94 -3.64 9.50 -3.86
CA ILE A 94 -4.00 10.24 -5.08
C ILE A 94 -2.94 11.31 -5.32
N GLY A 95 -1.99 11.01 -6.20
CA GLY A 95 -0.95 11.94 -6.64
C GLY A 95 -1.16 12.37 -8.09
N THR A 96 -0.49 13.44 -8.50
CA THR A 96 -0.49 13.93 -9.89
C THR A 96 -0.01 12.87 -10.88
N GLY A 97 0.95 12.01 -10.47
CA GLY A 97 1.44 10.90 -11.27
C GLY A 97 0.37 9.86 -11.59
N ASN A 98 -0.54 9.58 -10.66
CA ASN A 98 -1.64 8.65 -10.90
C ASN A 98 -2.64 9.21 -11.91
N LEU A 99 -2.93 10.50 -11.87
CA LEU A 99 -3.83 11.16 -12.82
C LEU A 99 -3.20 11.19 -14.24
N ALA A 100 -1.96 11.62 -14.34
CA ALA A 100 -1.22 11.65 -15.60
C ALA A 100 -1.02 10.23 -16.17
N GLY A 101 -0.66 9.26 -15.34
CA GLY A 101 -0.46 7.87 -15.74
C GLY A 101 -1.73 7.21 -16.29
N VAL A 102 -2.88 7.43 -15.65
CA VAL A 102 -4.18 6.94 -16.13
C VAL A 102 -4.55 7.60 -17.45
N ALA A 103 -4.40 8.92 -17.57
CA ALA A 103 -4.68 9.64 -18.81
C ALA A 103 -3.80 9.13 -19.97
N THR A 104 -2.50 8.95 -19.73
CA THR A 104 -1.57 8.39 -20.71
C THR A 104 -1.94 6.95 -21.09
N ALA A 105 -2.26 6.10 -20.12
CA ALA A 105 -2.66 4.72 -20.38
C ALA A 105 -3.92 4.64 -21.27
N ILE A 106 -4.90 5.51 -21.03
CA ILE A 106 -6.11 5.57 -21.85
C ILE A 106 -5.82 6.11 -23.24
N SER A 107 -4.96 7.14 -23.37
CA SER A 107 -4.63 7.74 -24.67
C SER A 107 -3.87 6.76 -25.57
N ILE A 108 -3.02 5.90 -25.02
CA ILE A 108 -2.25 4.91 -25.76
C ILE A 108 -3.02 3.60 -25.96
N GLY A 109 -3.63 3.10 -24.88
CA GLY A 109 -4.30 1.78 -24.87
C GLY A 109 -5.80 1.81 -25.16
N GLY A 110 -6.38 2.99 -25.35
CA GLY A 110 -7.80 3.16 -25.61
C GLY A 110 -8.70 2.69 -24.43
N PRO A 111 -10.01 2.50 -24.65
CA PRO A 111 -10.95 2.08 -23.60
C PRO A 111 -10.60 0.74 -22.95
N GLY A 112 -9.90 -0.15 -23.65
CA GLY A 112 -9.43 -1.43 -23.12
C GLY A 112 -8.47 -1.30 -21.94
N ALA A 113 -7.72 -0.20 -21.85
CA ALA A 113 -6.83 0.07 -20.74
C ALA A 113 -7.58 0.15 -19.39
N VAL A 114 -8.78 0.72 -19.38
CA VAL A 114 -9.62 0.83 -18.17
C VAL A 114 -10.01 -0.55 -17.64
N PHE A 115 -10.38 -1.46 -18.53
CA PHE A 115 -10.71 -2.85 -18.16
C PHE A 115 -9.52 -3.53 -17.49
N TRP A 116 -8.33 -3.43 -18.08
CA TRP A 116 -7.13 -4.02 -17.51
C TRP A 116 -6.71 -3.37 -16.19
N MET A 117 -6.87 -2.05 -16.05
CA MET A 117 -6.64 -1.37 -14.76
C MET A 117 -7.57 -1.89 -13.66
N TRP A 118 -8.85 -2.13 -13.95
CA TRP A 118 -9.79 -2.74 -12.99
C TRP A 118 -9.39 -4.16 -12.61
N MET A 119 -9.04 -4.98 -13.60
CA MET A 119 -8.58 -6.34 -13.33
C MET A 119 -7.34 -6.38 -12.43
N LEU A 120 -6.36 -5.54 -12.72
CA LEU A 120 -5.15 -5.43 -11.91
C LEU A 120 -5.43 -4.86 -10.51
N ALA A 121 -6.35 -3.92 -10.38
CA ALA A 121 -6.77 -3.39 -9.07
C ALA A 121 -7.44 -4.48 -8.20
N LEU A 122 -8.31 -5.30 -8.79
CA LEU A 122 -8.93 -6.43 -8.08
C LEU A 122 -7.88 -7.46 -7.62
N LEU A 123 -6.97 -7.83 -8.49
CA LEU A 123 -5.89 -8.76 -8.15
C LEU A 123 -4.94 -8.16 -7.09
N GLY A 124 -4.56 -6.89 -7.27
CA GLY A 124 -3.65 -6.19 -6.37
C GLY A 124 -4.23 -5.89 -4.99
N SER A 125 -5.55 -5.86 -4.85
CA SER A 125 -6.20 -5.55 -3.57
C SER A 125 -5.87 -6.56 -2.45
N ALA A 126 -5.66 -7.85 -2.79
CA ALA A 126 -5.21 -8.85 -1.82
C ALA A 126 -3.79 -8.57 -1.31
N SER A 127 -2.88 -8.13 -2.19
CA SER A 127 -1.52 -7.74 -1.81
C SER A 127 -1.54 -6.51 -0.91
N ALA A 128 -2.34 -5.50 -1.26
CA ALA A 128 -2.51 -4.28 -0.46
C ALA A 128 -3.09 -4.58 0.93
N PHE A 129 -4.03 -5.53 1.03
CA PHE A 129 -4.57 -5.98 2.32
C PHE A 129 -3.48 -6.60 3.20
N ILE A 130 -2.66 -7.49 2.65
CA ILE A 130 -1.57 -8.14 3.40
C ILE A 130 -0.54 -7.10 3.84
N GLU A 131 -0.14 -6.20 2.95
CA GLU A 131 0.81 -5.12 3.26
C GLU A 131 0.30 -4.24 4.40
N SER A 132 -0.95 -3.80 4.33
CA SER A 132 -1.57 -2.98 5.37
C SER A 132 -1.67 -3.74 6.71
N THR A 133 -2.01 -5.02 6.67
CA THR A 133 -2.07 -5.88 7.86
C THR A 133 -0.69 -6.05 8.49
N LEU A 134 0.34 -6.32 7.70
CA LEU A 134 1.72 -6.43 8.20
C LEU A 134 2.23 -5.11 8.76
N ALA A 135 1.91 -3.99 8.13
CA ALA A 135 2.28 -2.66 8.62
C ALA A 135 1.66 -2.36 9.99
N GLN A 136 0.43 -2.80 10.24
CA GLN A 136 -0.24 -2.66 11.55
C GLN A 136 0.32 -3.66 12.58
N LEU A 137 0.54 -4.91 12.20
CA LEU A 137 1.03 -5.96 13.10
C LEU A 137 2.44 -5.64 13.65
N TYR A 138 3.31 -5.10 12.82
CA TYR A 138 4.69 -4.76 13.18
C TYR A 138 4.91 -3.27 13.48
N LYS A 139 3.85 -2.54 13.72
CA LYS A 139 3.92 -1.13 14.11
C LYS A 139 4.54 -0.98 15.50
N ARG A 140 5.36 0.05 15.68
CA ARG A 140 6.04 0.35 16.94
C ARG A 140 5.62 1.71 17.47
N LYS A 141 5.44 1.78 18.78
CA LYS A 141 5.14 3.03 19.49
C LYS A 141 6.44 3.82 19.66
N GLY A 142 6.50 5.02 19.11
CA GLY A 142 7.55 5.99 19.35
C GLY A 142 7.18 6.93 20.51
N LYS A 143 8.00 7.96 20.74
CA LYS A 143 7.74 8.94 21.81
C LYS A 143 6.51 9.82 21.54
N THR A 144 6.23 10.12 20.28
CA THR A 144 5.17 11.06 19.86
C THR A 144 4.20 10.48 18.84
N SER A 145 4.55 9.36 18.19
CA SER A 145 3.74 8.75 17.13
C SER A 145 4.06 7.27 16.97
N PHE A 146 3.24 6.58 16.18
CA PHE A 146 3.48 5.19 15.80
C PHE A 146 4.30 5.15 14.50
N PHE A 147 5.22 4.20 14.43
CA PHE A 147 6.03 3.92 13.24
C PHE A 147 5.75 2.51 12.74
N GLY A 148 5.54 2.37 11.45
CA GLY A 148 5.27 1.09 10.81
C GLY A 148 5.66 1.13 9.33
N GLY A 149 5.35 0.06 8.61
CA GLY A 149 5.57 -0.05 7.18
C GLY A 149 6.60 -1.10 6.78
N PRO A 150 6.99 -1.16 5.49
CA PRO A 150 7.82 -2.23 4.94
C PRO A 150 9.14 -2.45 5.66
N ALA A 151 9.88 -1.39 6.00
CA ALA A 151 11.14 -1.49 6.71
C ALA A 151 10.99 -2.18 8.08
N TYR A 152 9.87 -1.95 8.77
CA TYR A 152 9.61 -2.51 10.09
C TYR A 152 9.23 -3.99 10.03
N TYR A 153 8.34 -4.40 9.15
CA TYR A 153 8.00 -5.83 9.06
C TYR A 153 9.13 -6.66 8.44
N MET A 154 9.97 -6.10 7.58
CA MET A 154 11.21 -6.76 7.13
C MET A 154 12.19 -6.97 8.27
N LYS A 155 12.36 -5.97 9.14
CA LYS A 155 13.27 -6.05 10.28
C LYS A 155 12.76 -6.99 11.38
N TYR A 156 11.50 -6.84 11.78
CA TYR A 156 10.93 -7.55 12.93
C TYR A 156 10.18 -8.83 12.57
N GLY A 157 9.59 -8.92 11.39
CA GLY A 157 8.89 -10.09 10.90
C GLY A 157 9.82 -11.12 10.27
N LEU A 158 10.72 -10.67 9.38
CA LEU A 158 11.70 -11.55 8.73
C LEU A 158 13.01 -11.70 9.52
N GLY A 159 13.23 -10.88 10.55
CA GLY A 159 14.48 -10.86 11.30
C GLY A 159 15.70 -10.33 10.51
N LYS A 160 15.49 -9.80 9.30
CA LYS A 160 16.57 -9.34 8.41
C LYS A 160 16.62 -7.81 8.37
N GLY A 161 17.30 -7.21 9.35
CA GLY A 161 17.40 -5.75 9.46
C GLY A 161 18.03 -5.06 8.24
N TRP A 162 18.96 -5.72 7.53
CA TRP A 162 19.61 -5.18 6.34
C TRP A 162 18.61 -4.90 5.19
N MET A 163 17.56 -5.75 5.04
CA MET A 163 16.52 -5.54 4.03
C MET A 163 15.70 -4.28 4.33
N GLY A 164 15.40 -4.01 5.60
CA GLY A 164 14.72 -2.78 5.99
C GLY A 164 15.53 -1.53 5.69
N ILE A 165 16.86 -1.60 5.92
CA ILE A 165 17.78 -0.49 5.60
C ILE A 165 17.85 -0.30 4.09
N LEU A 166 18.04 -1.38 3.32
CA LEU A 166 18.07 -1.33 1.86
C LEU A 166 16.78 -0.71 1.30
N PHE A 167 15.62 -1.14 1.79
CA PHE A 167 14.34 -0.56 1.40
C PHE A 167 14.27 0.94 1.68
N ALA A 168 14.68 1.37 2.87
CA ALA A 168 14.68 2.79 3.25
C ALA A 168 15.61 3.63 2.36
N VAL A 169 16.80 3.12 2.05
CA VAL A 169 17.76 3.80 1.16
C VAL A 169 17.20 3.94 -0.25
N LEU A 170 16.62 2.85 -0.80
CA LEU A 170 15.98 2.88 -2.13
C LEU A 170 14.82 3.86 -2.19
N MET A 171 14.00 3.94 -1.13
CA MET A 171 12.92 4.91 -1.03
C MET A 171 13.43 6.36 -1.03
N ILE A 172 14.50 6.64 -0.30
CA ILE A 172 15.13 7.98 -0.29
C ILE A 172 15.67 8.34 -1.67
N ILE A 173 16.32 7.41 -2.37
CA ILE A 173 16.85 7.65 -3.72
C ILE A 173 15.71 7.88 -4.73
N THR A 174 14.56 7.23 -4.55
CA THR A 174 13.45 7.31 -5.51
C THR A 174 12.60 8.56 -5.30
N PHE A 175 12.40 9.00 -4.07
CA PHE A 175 11.47 10.09 -3.71
C PHE A 175 12.16 11.33 -3.10
N GLY A 176 13.43 11.26 -2.79
CA GLY A 176 14.25 12.39 -2.31
C GLY A 176 14.93 13.07 -3.45
#